data_ba48a677325cd5cc04d680ffa93a5cad
#
_entry.id   ba48a677325cd5cc04d680ffa93a5cad
#
_cell.length_a   1.000
_cell.length_b   1.000
_cell.length_c   1.000
_cell.angle_alpha   90.00
_cell.angle_beta   90.00
_cell.angle_gamma   90.00
#
_symmetry.space_group_name_H-M   'P 1'
#
loop_
_entity.id
_entity.type
_entity.pdbx_description
1 polymer ?
#
loop_
_entity_poly.entity_id
_entity_poly.type
_entity_poly.pdbx_seq_one_letter_code
_entity_poly.pdbx_strand_id
1 'polypeptide(L)'
;MGGCADRSYLNYALTSAGSNRTELEAVLNHYRETDPNPDKLRAAEFLIENMPAHYSYAGNEIYRYYDYAAKILADTTLTPEQQRDSLLAITDQKYRDLPNHTVPDAQVIKADFLIKDIDTSYDKCVNRDWASQVTFDEYLEWLLPYKAAELQELDAWRDTLLAHFGEGLKNPIKNVVEYNTTLATADMIRNEALNKLHRYGLYTRAGLPLLSAYLQPRQTYGDIPDYALTAVLAFRAAGIPAILDETPVGSRFTASAKWFVILSDRGTEERSEWDLATMIGGGFFLNDRGPKVYRNTYAIDKRRWEYHRKAKYHYPFDLGKKDVTDKYFLVSDLKLPIDRQIRRKLKDRYIYIASAVRDQENPWRIVDFGKIINGHACFENMGREVLYLVLGYDGEKLIPITEPFILNKDQTIEYVRSDEIDKDALDKWKNKALL
;
A
#
# COMPACT_ATOMS: atom_id res chain seq x y z
N MET A 1 -20.87 21.99 5.92
CA MET A 1 -20.58 22.21 7.35
C MET A 1 -19.49 21.25 7.77
N GLY A 2 -18.21 21.59 7.51
CA GLY A 2 -17.05 20.74 7.74
C GLY A 2 -15.84 21.53 8.25
N GLY A 3 -16.01 22.45 9.19
CA GLY A 3 -14.97 23.44 9.47
C GLY A 3 -14.19 23.27 10.78
N CYS A 4 -14.54 22.40 11.72
CA CYS A 4 -13.89 22.35 13.04
C CYS A 4 -13.08 21.10 13.35
N ALA A 5 -13.37 19.93 12.72
CA ALA A 5 -12.62 18.71 12.98
C ALA A 5 -11.24 18.70 12.29
N ASP A 6 -11.15 19.27 11.10
CA ASP A 6 -9.96 19.22 10.25
C ASP A 6 -8.79 20.05 10.79
N ARG A 7 -9.05 21.19 11.42
CA ARG A 7 -7.99 22.03 11.99
C ARG A 7 -7.16 21.34 13.10
N SER A 8 -7.72 20.33 13.78
CA SER A 8 -6.99 19.61 14.83
C SER A 8 -5.89 18.69 14.24
N TYR A 9 -6.15 18.05 13.09
CA TYR A 9 -5.15 17.20 12.43
C TYR A 9 -4.05 18.04 11.79
N LEU A 10 -4.39 19.13 11.10
CA LEU A 10 -3.42 20.05 10.55
C LEU A 10 -2.51 20.63 11.65
N ASN A 11 -3.08 21.09 12.77
CA ASN A 11 -2.31 21.59 13.90
C ASN A 11 -1.40 20.52 14.52
N TYR A 12 -1.87 19.29 14.60
CA TYR A 12 -1.06 18.16 15.04
C TYR A 12 0.13 17.92 14.10
N ALA A 13 -0.11 17.90 12.79
CA ALA A 13 0.94 17.71 11.79
C ALA A 13 2.00 18.82 11.85
N LEU A 14 1.57 20.09 11.90
CA LEU A 14 2.46 21.24 12.04
C LEU A 14 3.27 21.19 13.34
N THR A 15 2.69 20.67 14.43
CA THR A 15 3.41 20.50 15.69
C THR A 15 4.41 19.36 15.63
N SER A 16 4.06 18.25 15.00
CA SER A 16 4.93 17.07 14.84
C SER A 16 6.12 17.33 13.90
N ALA A 17 6.02 18.33 13.03
CA ALA A 17 7.09 18.74 12.13
C ALA A 17 8.32 19.34 12.87
N GLY A 18 8.16 19.77 14.11
CA GLY A 18 9.27 20.33 14.90
C GLY A 18 9.92 21.54 14.22
N SER A 19 11.22 21.49 13.99
CA SER A 19 11.96 22.56 13.31
C SER A 19 11.60 22.75 11.85
N ASN A 20 11.00 21.75 11.20
CA ASN A 20 10.57 21.82 9.79
C ASN A 20 9.19 22.46 9.61
N ARG A 21 8.55 22.89 10.69
CA ARG A 21 7.22 23.52 10.66
C ARG A 21 7.16 24.73 9.70
N THR A 22 8.20 25.51 9.64
CA THR A 22 8.28 26.69 8.77
C THR A 22 8.19 26.34 7.28
N GLU A 23 8.71 25.19 6.88
CA GLU A 23 8.57 24.69 5.49
C GLU A 23 7.10 24.37 5.17
N LEU A 24 6.41 23.68 6.09
CA LEU A 24 5.00 23.33 5.89
C LEU A 24 4.10 24.58 5.90
N GLU A 25 4.36 25.54 6.79
CA GLU A 25 3.66 26.82 6.82
C GLU A 25 3.92 27.64 5.54
N ALA A 26 5.13 27.57 4.98
CA ALA A 26 5.46 28.24 3.71
C ALA A 26 4.62 27.72 2.54
N VAL A 27 4.34 26.40 2.46
CA VAL A 27 3.44 25.82 1.45
C VAL A 27 2.03 26.38 1.60
N LEU A 28 1.50 26.39 2.81
CA LEU A 28 0.14 26.93 3.07
C LEU A 28 0.03 28.40 2.74
N ASN A 29 1.05 29.20 3.09
CA ASN A 29 1.08 30.64 2.79
C ASN A 29 1.26 30.91 1.30
N HIS A 30 2.00 30.06 0.57
CA HIS A 30 2.12 30.16 -0.87
C HIS A 30 0.75 30.18 -1.55
N TYR A 31 -0.12 29.21 -1.23
CA TYR A 31 -1.46 29.10 -1.83
C TYR A 31 -2.51 30.02 -1.19
N ARG A 32 -2.19 30.72 -0.11
CA ARG A 32 -3.05 31.77 0.46
C ARG A 32 -2.72 33.16 -0.09
N GLU A 33 -1.45 33.45 -0.32
CA GLU A 33 -0.95 34.81 -0.53
C GLU A 33 -0.21 35.00 -1.84
N THR A 34 0.64 34.04 -2.26
CA THR A 34 1.52 34.18 -3.44
C THR A 34 0.83 33.73 -4.73
N ASP A 35 0.23 32.54 -4.70
CA ASP A 35 -0.59 31.96 -5.78
C ASP A 35 -1.95 31.54 -5.22
N PRO A 36 -2.86 32.48 -4.91
CA PRO A 36 -4.12 32.17 -4.26
C PRO A 36 -4.99 31.24 -5.10
N ASN A 37 -5.08 29.98 -4.65
CA ASN A 37 -5.87 28.95 -5.29
C ASN A 37 -6.50 28.05 -4.20
N PRO A 38 -7.84 28.07 -4.04
CA PRO A 38 -8.49 27.31 -2.97
C PRO A 38 -8.33 25.79 -3.09
N ASP A 39 -8.28 25.24 -4.31
CA ASP A 39 -8.11 23.82 -4.54
C ASP A 39 -6.68 23.37 -4.20
N LYS A 40 -5.67 24.13 -4.67
CA LYS A 40 -4.26 23.85 -4.30
C LYS A 40 -4.01 24.04 -2.81
N LEU A 41 -4.66 25.03 -2.16
CA LEU A 41 -4.59 25.18 -0.71
C LEU A 41 -5.18 23.96 -0.01
N ARG A 42 -6.35 23.48 -0.45
CA ARG A 42 -6.95 22.26 0.13
C ARG A 42 -6.09 21.03 -0.12
N ALA A 43 -5.46 20.91 -1.29
CA ALA A 43 -4.48 19.87 -1.58
C ALA A 43 -3.27 19.91 -0.63
N ALA A 44 -2.72 21.10 -0.37
CA ALA A 44 -1.64 21.29 0.59
C ALA A 44 -2.07 20.93 2.02
N GLU A 45 -3.25 21.38 2.46
CA GLU A 45 -3.82 21.01 3.75
C GLU A 45 -3.99 19.49 3.87
N PHE A 46 -4.53 18.80 2.85
CA PHE A 46 -4.69 17.35 2.82
C PHE A 46 -3.37 16.61 2.96
N LEU A 47 -2.34 17.01 2.21
CA LEU A 47 -1.02 16.39 2.32
C LEU A 47 -0.41 16.60 3.70
N ILE A 48 -0.45 17.82 4.23
CA ILE A 48 0.17 18.15 5.52
C ILE A 48 -0.56 17.47 6.68
N GLU A 49 -1.90 17.50 6.72
CA GLU A 49 -2.67 16.88 7.82
C GLU A 49 -2.49 15.37 7.92
N ASN A 50 -2.16 14.68 6.81
CA ASN A 50 -1.94 13.24 6.77
C ASN A 50 -0.45 12.84 6.81
N MET A 51 0.46 13.79 6.64
CA MET A 51 1.92 13.56 6.62
C MET A 51 2.50 12.87 7.87
N PRO A 52 1.94 12.99 9.09
CA PRO A 52 2.45 12.26 10.26
C PRO A 52 2.42 10.73 10.16
N ALA A 53 1.70 10.18 9.19
CA ALA A 53 1.68 8.74 8.91
C ALA A 53 2.79 8.27 7.98
N HIS A 54 3.56 9.19 7.38
CA HIS A 54 4.50 8.90 6.32
C HIS A 54 5.95 9.12 6.73
N TYR A 55 6.84 8.24 6.22
CA TYR A 55 8.24 8.17 6.61
C TYR A 55 9.15 8.04 5.40
N SER A 56 10.31 8.67 5.49
CA SER A 56 11.42 8.55 4.55
C SER A 56 12.67 8.03 5.24
N TYR A 57 13.70 7.66 4.48
CA TYR A 57 15.00 7.34 5.06
C TYR A 57 15.63 8.56 5.70
N ALA A 58 16.22 8.37 6.89
CA ALA A 58 16.96 9.41 7.59
C ALA A 58 18.42 9.45 7.12
N GLY A 59 19.01 10.67 7.05
CA GLY A 59 20.42 10.86 6.75
C GLY A 59 20.76 10.68 5.27
N ASN A 60 22.07 10.59 4.99
CA ASN A 60 22.60 10.56 3.62
C ASN A 60 23.03 9.15 3.15
N GLU A 61 22.90 8.13 3.99
CA GLU A 61 23.29 6.75 3.67
C GLU A 61 22.52 6.19 2.49
N ILE A 62 21.24 6.54 2.37
CA ILE A 62 20.39 6.09 1.26
C ILE A 62 20.92 6.61 -0.09
N TYR A 63 21.41 7.84 -0.16
CA TYR A 63 21.97 8.41 -1.40
C TYR A 63 23.27 7.71 -1.81
N ARG A 64 24.11 7.34 -0.85
CA ARG A 64 25.30 6.52 -1.11
C ARG A 64 24.94 5.13 -1.62
N TYR A 65 23.85 4.56 -1.10
CA TYR A 65 23.31 3.31 -1.62
C TYR A 65 22.82 3.48 -3.07
N TYR A 66 22.10 4.56 -3.38
CA TYR A 66 21.65 4.86 -4.74
C TYR A 66 22.81 5.06 -5.72
N ASP A 67 23.87 5.74 -5.32
CA ASP A 67 25.10 5.88 -6.14
C ASP A 67 25.73 4.52 -6.43
N TYR A 68 25.72 3.63 -5.47
CA TYR A 68 26.22 2.27 -5.65
C TYR A 68 25.30 1.46 -6.56
N ALA A 69 24.00 1.52 -6.32
CA ALA A 69 22.99 0.83 -7.13
C ALA A 69 23.04 1.30 -8.59
N ALA A 70 23.22 2.60 -8.82
CA ALA A 70 23.33 3.16 -10.17
C ALA A 70 24.50 2.53 -10.95
N LYS A 71 25.66 2.31 -10.30
CA LYS A 71 26.83 1.67 -10.92
C LYS A 71 26.58 0.21 -11.26
N ILE A 72 25.99 -0.53 -10.31
CA ILE A 72 25.66 -1.96 -10.51
C ILE A 72 24.62 -2.13 -11.62
N LEU A 73 23.56 -1.33 -11.61
CA LEU A 73 22.50 -1.42 -12.64
C LEU A 73 22.95 -0.96 -14.02
N ALA A 74 24.02 -0.15 -14.12
CA ALA A 74 24.61 0.25 -15.38
C ALA A 74 25.61 -0.78 -15.95
N ASP A 75 26.04 -1.75 -15.14
CA ASP A 75 26.98 -2.79 -15.57
C ASP A 75 26.27 -3.89 -16.38
N THR A 76 26.36 -3.79 -17.69
CA THR A 76 25.76 -4.73 -18.63
C THR A 76 26.47 -6.08 -18.70
N THR A 77 27.62 -6.25 -18.04
CA THR A 77 28.32 -7.54 -17.95
C THR A 77 27.73 -8.45 -16.89
N LEU A 78 26.97 -7.90 -15.94
CA LEU A 78 26.30 -8.63 -14.88
C LEU A 78 24.90 -9.08 -15.33
N THR A 79 24.53 -10.32 -14.96
CA THR A 79 23.15 -10.77 -15.08
C THR A 79 22.25 -10.07 -14.05
N PRO A 80 20.92 -10.02 -14.25
CA PRO A 80 19.99 -9.46 -13.26
C PRO A 80 20.14 -10.07 -11.86
N GLU A 81 20.41 -11.38 -11.79
CA GLU A 81 20.65 -12.08 -10.54
C GLU A 81 21.96 -11.61 -9.88
N GLN A 82 23.05 -11.50 -10.65
CA GLN A 82 24.33 -10.99 -10.16
C GLN A 82 24.24 -9.53 -9.71
N GLN A 83 23.47 -8.69 -10.41
CA GLN A 83 23.21 -7.31 -9.99
C GLN A 83 22.48 -7.28 -8.63
N ARG A 84 21.39 -8.05 -8.47
CA ARG A 84 20.70 -8.19 -7.20
C ARG A 84 21.61 -8.68 -6.08
N ASP A 85 22.37 -9.74 -6.32
CA ASP A 85 23.22 -10.36 -5.30
C ASP A 85 24.37 -9.42 -4.87
N SER A 86 24.90 -8.63 -5.81
CA SER A 86 25.87 -7.56 -5.50
C SER A 86 25.29 -6.49 -4.59
N LEU A 87 24.03 -6.10 -4.83
CA LEU A 87 23.32 -5.14 -3.99
C LEU A 87 22.97 -5.73 -2.61
N LEU A 88 22.58 -7.00 -2.55
CA LEU A 88 22.36 -7.70 -1.27
C LEU A 88 23.65 -7.74 -0.44
N ALA A 89 24.76 -8.11 -1.06
CA ALA A 89 26.05 -8.19 -0.38
C ALA A 89 26.49 -6.85 0.22
N ILE A 90 26.34 -5.74 -0.52
CA ILE A 90 26.69 -4.42 0.01
C ILE A 90 25.71 -3.95 1.07
N THR A 91 24.40 -4.29 0.94
CA THR A 91 23.40 -3.97 1.94
C THR A 91 23.70 -4.67 3.25
N ASP A 92 24.03 -5.95 3.21
CA ASP A 92 24.40 -6.72 4.40
C ASP A 92 25.68 -6.19 5.08
N GLN A 93 26.63 -5.72 4.31
CA GLN A 93 27.91 -5.23 4.85
C GLN A 93 27.82 -3.80 5.41
N LYS A 94 27.08 -2.89 4.76
CA LYS A 94 27.14 -1.45 5.03
C LYS A 94 25.80 -0.80 5.34
N TYR A 95 24.71 -1.38 4.86
CA TYR A 95 23.38 -0.75 4.88
C TYR A 95 22.32 -1.60 5.59
N ARG A 96 22.74 -2.63 6.36
CA ARG A 96 21.80 -3.52 7.08
C ARG A 96 20.81 -2.78 7.94
N ASP A 97 21.23 -1.72 8.61
CA ASP A 97 20.41 -0.94 9.52
C ASP A 97 19.66 0.20 8.84
N LEU A 98 19.89 0.44 7.55
CA LEU A 98 19.25 1.51 6.80
C LEU A 98 17.72 1.48 6.88
N PRO A 99 17.02 0.33 6.78
CA PRO A 99 15.57 0.28 6.93
C PRO A 99 15.05 0.74 8.30
N ASN A 100 15.89 0.71 9.33
CA ASN A 100 15.56 1.15 10.69
C ASN A 100 15.82 2.65 10.92
N HIS A 101 16.57 3.28 10.02
CA HIS A 101 16.89 4.71 10.10
C HIS A 101 15.87 5.50 9.28
N THR A 102 14.73 5.80 9.90
CA THR A 102 13.63 6.52 9.26
C THR A 102 13.33 7.83 9.99
N VAL A 103 12.74 8.76 9.26
CA VAL A 103 12.30 10.05 9.79
C VAL A 103 10.91 10.36 9.24
N PRO A 104 9.99 10.93 10.07
CA PRO A 104 8.71 11.39 9.57
C PRO A 104 8.88 12.42 8.45
N ASP A 105 8.12 12.27 7.35
CA ASP A 105 8.18 13.19 6.21
C ASP A 105 7.94 14.65 6.64
N ALA A 106 7.05 14.87 7.59
CA ALA A 106 6.78 16.19 8.15
C ALA A 106 8.04 16.91 8.69
N GLN A 107 9.07 16.17 9.09
CA GLN A 107 10.30 16.72 9.68
C GLN A 107 11.39 17.02 8.64
N VAL A 108 11.22 16.59 7.38
CA VAL A 108 12.28 16.70 6.36
C VAL A 108 11.83 17.29 5.04
N ILE A 109 10.54 17.19 4.68
CA ILE A 109 10.01 17.65 3.40
C ILE A 109 10.20 19.16 3.23
N LYS A 110 10.54 19.59 2.01
CA LYS A 110 10.80 21.01 1.70
C LYS A 110 9.62 21.65 1.00
N ALA A 111 9.42 22.95 1.27
CA ALA A 111 8.32 23.72 0.69
C ALA A 111 8.37 23.70 -0.84
N ASP A 112 9.53 23.96 -1.44
CA ASP A 112 9.71 23.97 -2.88
C ASP A 112 9.34 22.65 -3.55
N PHE A 113 9.72 21.52 -2.91
CA PHE A 113 9.36 20.19 -3.40
C PHE A 113 7.84 20.01 -3.39
N LEU A 114 7.19 20.32 -2.27
CA LEU A 114 5.76 20.07 -2.09
C LEU A 114 4.92 20.99 -2.98
N ILE A 115 5.28 22.27 -3.10
CA ILE A 115 4.64 23.21 -4.01
C ILE A 115 4.75 22.72 -5.46
N LYS A 116 5.96 22.35 -5.91
CA LYS A 116 6.17 21.83 -7.26
C LYS A 116 5.36 20.57 -7.53
N ASP A 117 5.28 19.63 -6.56
CA ASP A 117 4.52 18.39 -6.72
C ASP A 117 3.01 18.64 -6.81
N ILE A 118 2.48 19.55 -5.95
CA ILE A 118 1.08 19.97 -5.99
C ILE A 118 0.76 20.64 -7.33
N ASP A 119 1.56 21.62 -7.77
CA ASP A 119 1.36 22.32 -9.03
C ASP A 119 1.36 21.36 -10.22
N THR A 120 2.36 20.49 -10.29
CA THR A 120 2.50 19.51 -11.37
C THR A 120 1.32 18.54 -11.40
N SER A 121 0.89 18.02 -10.24
CA SER A 121 -0.23 17.08 -10.17
C SER A 121 -1.57 17.75 -10.47
N TYR A 122 -1.78 18.98 -9.99
CA TYR A 122 -3.00 19.74 -10.21
C TYR A 122 -3.15 20.14 -11.69
N ASP A 123 -2.10 20.63 -12.32
CA ASP A 123 -2.12 20.97 -13.75
C ASP A 123 -2.45 19.74 -14.61
N LYS A 124 -1.96 18.56 -14.24
CA LYS A 124 -2.31 17.32 -14.93
C LYS A 124 -3.77 16.91 -14.70
N CYS A 125 -4.32 17.18 -13.51
CA CYS A 125 -5.70 16.88 -13.20
C CYS A 125 -6.67 17.77 -13.99
N VAL A 126 -6.39 19.07 -14.13
CA VAL A 126 -7.34 20.03 -14.75
C VAL A 126 -7.16 20.21 -16.25
N ASN A 127 -5.96 19.92 -16.79
CA ASN A 127 -5.61 20.27 -18.19
C ASN A 127 -5.57 19.07 -19.14
N ARG A 128 -6.06 17.88 -18.73
CA ARG A 128 -6.07 16.71 -19.62
C ARG A 128 -7.46 16.23 -19.95
N ASP A 129 -7.68 15.87 -21.21
CA ASP A 129 -8.97 15.43 -21.75
C ASP A 129 -9.55 14.21 -21.01
N TRP A 130 -8.71 13.32 -20.48
CA TRP A 130 -9.14 12.14 -19.74
C TRP A 130 -9.37 12.37 -18.23
N ALA A 131 -8.82 13.45 -17.67
CA ALA A 131 -8.97 13.79 -16.25
C ALA A 131 -10.28 14.53 -15.95
N SER A 132 -11.05 14.88 -16.98
CA SER A 132 -12.28 15.69 -16.85
C SER A 132 -13.38 15.05 -16.00
N GLN A 133 -13.26 13.77 -15.63
CA GLN A 133 -14.24 13.05 -14.82
C GLN A 133 -13.73 12.71 -13.40
N VAL A 134 -12.51 13.11 -13.06
CA VAL A 134 -11.94 12.89 -11.72
C VAL A 134 -12.50 13.94 -10.77
N THR A 135 -13.18 13.51 -9.72
CA THR A 135 -13.62 14.41 -8.65
C THR A 135 -12.42 14.95 -7.86
N PHE A 136 -12.59 16.06 -7.17
CA PHE A 136 -11.51 16.61 -6.36
C PHE A 136 -11.08 15.66 -5.21
N ASP A 137 -12.00 14.93 -4.61
CA ASP A 137 -11.70 13.92 -3.58
C ASP A 137 -10.89 12.75 -4.17
N GLU A 138 -11.19 12.31 -5.38
CA GLU A 138 -10.38 11.31 -6.10
C GLU A 138 -8.99 11.85 -6.45
N TYR A 139 -8.88 13.11 -6.88
CA TYR A 139 -7.59 13.76 -7.09
C TYR A 139 -6.73 13.72 -5.82
N LEU A 140 -7.29 14.08 -4.67
CA LEU A 140 -6.58 14.10 -3.40
C LEU A 140 -5.97 12.74 -3.03
N GLU A 141 -6.68 11.64 -3.28
CA GLU A 141 -6.25 10.30 -2.88
C GLU A 141 -5.45 9.55 -3.96
N TRP A 142 -5.79 9.74 -5.23
CA TRP A 142 -5.31 8.86 -6.30
C TRP A 142 -4.22 9.49 -7.17
N LEU A 143 -4.17 10.81 -7.26
CA LEU A 143 -3.25 11.51 -8.14
C LEU A 143 -2.26 12.41 -7.39
N LEU A 144 -2.75 13.17 -6.40
CA LEU A 144 -1.98 14.15 -5.65
C LEU A 144 -0.81 13.55 -4.85
N PRO A 145 -0.94 12.41 -4.13
CA PRO A 145 0.10 12.00 -3.18
C PRO A 145 1.49 11.89 -3.80
N TYR A 146 2.46 12.53 -3.17
CA TYR A 146 3.86 12.57 -3.61
C TYR A 146 4.60 11.25 -3.42
N LYS A 147 3.97 10.26 -2.77
CA LYS A 147 4.45 8.88 -2.64
C LYS A 147 3.31 7.88 -2.83
N ALA A 148 3.66 6.66 -3.21
CA ALA A 148 2.74 5.54 -3.32
C ALA A 148 3.12 4.39 -2.37
N ALA A 149 4.29 4.45 -1.76
CA ALA A 149 4.76 3.52 -0.73
C ALA A 149 5.62 4.26 0.30
N GLU A 150 5.71 3.71 1.52
CA GLU A 150 6.63 4.22 2.52
C GLU A 150 8.09 4.02 2.11
N LEU A 151 8.96 4.90 2.59
CA LEU A 151 10.39 4.95 2.26
C LEU A 151 10.68 5.23 0.78
N GLN A 152 9.68 5.69 0.01
CA GLN A 152 9.92 6.26 -1.31
C GLN A 152 10.68 7.58 -1.15
N GLU A 153 11.69 7.81 -1.99
CA GLU A 153 12.48 9.05 -1.99
C GLU A 153 11.60 10.26 -2.31
N LEU A 154 11.88 11.37 -1.63
CA LEU A 154 11.25 12.67 -1.88
C LEU A 154 11.99 13.38 -3.02
N ASP A 155 11.82 12.88 -4.24
CA ASP A 155 12.48 13.35 -5.45
C ASP A 155 11.49 13.85 -6.51
N ALA A 156 11.99 14.39 -7.60
CA ALA A 156 11.18 14.84 -8.74
C ALA A 156 10.73 13.66 -9.63
N TRP A 157 10.19 12.60 -9.02
CA TRP A 157 9.83 11.35 -9.70
C TRP A 157 8.81 11.54 -10.83
N ARG A 158 7.88 12.53 -10.71
CA ARG A 158 6.89 12.79 -11.77
C ARG A 158 7.57 13.18 -13.08
N ASP A 159 8.53 14.10 -13.03
CA ASP A 159 9.27 14.52 -14.21
C ASP A 159 10.15 13.39 -14.75
N THR A 160 10.80 12.65 -13.85
CA THR A 160 11.70 11.54 -14.19
C THR A 160 10.97 10.42 -14.91
N LEU A 161 9.83 9.98 -14.39
CA LEU A 161 9.05 8.90 -14.99
C LEU A 161 8.35 9.36 -16.27
N LEU A 162 7.86 10.59 -16.31
CA LEU A 162 7.30 11.14 -17.54
C LEU A 162 8.34 11.23 -18.66
N ALA A 163 9.57 11.59 -18.35
CA ALA A 163 10.67 11.59 -19.32
C ALA A 163 11.03 10.16 -19.77
N HIS A 164 11.04 9.18 -18.84
CA HIS A 164 11.34 7.79 -19.16
C HIS A 164 10.29 7.15 -20.08
N PHE A 165 9.02 7.27 -19.75
CA PHE A 165 7.92 6.72 -20.54
C PHE A 165 7.63 7.55 -21.81
N GLY A 166 8.15 8.76 -21.91
CA GLY A 166 8.41 9.56 -23.10
C GLY A 166 7.22 9.86 -24.01
N GLU A 167 7.49 9.80 -25.32
CA GLU A 167 6.56 10.17 -26.38
C GLU A 167 5.24 9.40 -26.38
N GLY A 168 5.22 8.15 -25.92
CA GLY A 168 4.01 7.33 -25.80
C GLY A 168 2.96 7.94 -24.86
N LEU A 169 3.38 8.66 -23.80
CA LEU A 169 2.46 9.36 -22.90
C LEU A 169 2.02 10.73 -23.43
N LYS A 170 2.78 11.32 -24.35
CA LYS A 170 2.43 12.62 -24.95
C LYS A 170 1.36 12.51 -26.04
N ASN A 171 1.32 11.39 -26.72
CA ASN A 171 0.36 11.10 -27.78
C ASN A 171 -0.40 9.79 -27.48
N PRO A 172 -1.33 9.79 -26.54
CA PRO A 172 -2.20 8.65 -26.34
C PRO A 172 -2.90 8.33 -27.65
N ILE A 173 -3.02 7.04 -27.96
CA ILE A 173 -3.55 6.54 -29.24
C ILE A 173 -4.95 7.13 -29.48
N LYS A 174 -5.01 8.21 -30.23
CA LYS A 174 -6.26 8.93 -30.55
C LYS A 174 -7.19 8.17 -31.50
N ASN A 175 -6.80 7.00 -31.99
CA ASN A 175 -7.45 6.35 -33.12
C ASN A 175 -8.07 4.98 -32.86
N VAL A 176 -8.29 4.58 -31.61
CA VAL A 176 -9.03 3.36 -31.33
C VAL A 176 -10.44 3.73 -30.88
N VAL A 177 -11.38 3.62 -31.78
CA VAL A 177 -12.77 4.08 -31.65
C VAL A 177 -13.56 3.42 -30.50
N GLU A 178 -13.02 2.40 -29.83
CA GLU A 178 -13.67 1.65 -28.75
C GLU A 178 -12.88 1.55 -27.46
N TYR A 179 -11.65 2.02 -27.43
CA TYR A 179 -10.77 1.93 -26.26
C TYR A 179 -10.67 3.30 -25.59
N ASN A 180 -10.99 3.37 -24.29
CA ASN A 180 -10.80 4.64 -23.60
C ASN A 180 -9.29 4.97 -23.48
N THR A 181 -8.96 6.25 -23.54
CA THR A 181 -7.57 6.73 -23.59
C THR A 181 -6.78 6.37 -22.32
N THR A 182 -7.45 6.35 -21.18
CA THR A 182 -6.86 5.95 -19.89
C THR A 182 -6.40 4.50 -19.92
N LEU A 183 -7.26 3.58 -20.38
CA LEU A 183 -6.91 2.15 -20.50
C LEU A 183 -5.80 1.93 -21.52
N ALA A 184 -5.80 2.61 -22.65
CA ALA A 184 -4.74 2.50 -23.65
C ALA A 184 -3.36 2.92 -23.09
N THR A 185 -3.34 4.02 -22.32
CA THR A 185 -2.12 4.48 -21.65
C THR A 185 -1.72 3.52 -20.53
N ALA A 186 -2.67 2.99 -19.79
CA ALA A 186 -2.42 1.99 -18.75
C ALA A 186 -1.84 0.71 -19.34
N ASP A 187 -2.33 0.24 -20.46
CA ASP A 187 -1.79 -0.91 -21.18
C ASP A 187 -0.35 -0.69 -21.64
N MET A 188 -0.01 0.50 -22.10
CA MET A 188 1.35 0.83 -22.48
C MET A 188 2.31 0.75 -21.27
N ILE A 189 1.96 1.35 -20.14
CA ILE A 189 2.77 1.30 -18.90
C ILE A 189 2.85 -0.13 -18.37
N ARG A 190 1.75 -0.86 -18.38
CA ARG A 190 1.70 -2.26 -18.02
C ARG A 190 2.62 -3.11 -18.90
N ASN A 191 2.56 -2.92 -20.21
CA ASN A 191 3.40 -3.65 -21.15
C ASN A 191 4.89 -3.40 -20.94
N GLU A 192 5.29 -2.19 -20.55
CA GLU A 192 6.66 -1.90 -20.15
C GLU A 192 7.07 -2.70 -18.92
N ALA A 193 6.23 -2.76 -17.88
CA ALA A 193 6.45 -3.58 -16.70
C ALA A 193 6.53 -5.08 -17.04
N LEU A 194 5.63 -5.56 -17.91
CA LEU A 194 5.63 -6.95 -18.39
C LEU A 194 6.87 -7.30 -19.22
N ASN A 195 7.32 -6.39 -20.09
CA ASN A 195 8.53 -6.59 -20.87
C ASN A 195 9.77 -6.71 -19.97
N LYS A 196 9.82 -5.94 -18.87
CA LYS A 196 10.88 -6.10 -17.86
C LYS A 196 10.80 -7.46 -17.18
N LEU A 197 9.62 -7.87 -16.76
CA LEU A 197 9.39 -9.16 -16.14
C LEU A 197 9.81 -10.31 -17.06
N HIS A 198 9.44 -10.27 -18.35
CA HIS A 198 9.86 -11.24 -19.35
C HIS A 198 11.36 -11.27 -19.58
N ARG A 199 11.99 -10.09 -19.60
CA ARG A 199 13.43 -9.98 -19.85
C ARG A 199 14.28 -10.40 -18.66
N TYR A 200 13.85 -10.07 -17.45
CA TYR A 200 14.66 -10.18 -16.25
C TYR A 200 14.17 -11.22 -15.25
N GLY A 201 12.93 -11.68 -15.38
CA GLY A 201 12.31 -12.63 -14.44
C GLY A 201 11.88 -12.00 -13.13
N LEU A 202 11.51 -12.88 -12.19
CA LEU A 202 11.14 -12.49 -10.83
C LEU A 202 12.32 -12.74 -9.88
N TYR A 203 12.96 -11.67 -9.49
CA TYR A 203 13.95 -11.70 -8.44
C TYR A 203 13.45 -10.82 -7.29
N THR A 204 13.00 -11.46 -6.22
CA THR A 204 12.53 -10.72 -5.05
C THR A 204 13.56 -9.68 -4.60
N ARG A 205 13.09 -8.53 -4.19
CA ARG A 205 13.91 -7.46 -3.61
C ARG A 205 14.61 -7.87 -2.31
N ALA A 206 14.08 -8.89 -1.61
CA ALA A 206 14.73 -9.57 -0.47
C ALA A 206 15.29 -8.62 0.60
N GLY A 207 14.56 -7.56 0.95
CA GLY A 207 14.96 -6.58 1.96
C GLY A 207 15.87 -5.45 1.46
N LEU A 208 16.21 -5.41 0.17
CA LEU A 208 16.88 -4.25 -0.42
C LEU A 208 16.05 -2.98 -0.24
N PRO A 209 16.70 -1.81 -0.05
CA PRO A 209 16.01 -0.53 -0.02
C PRO A 209 15.23 -0.28 -1.33
N LEU A 210 14.10 0.41 -1.21
CA LEU A 210 13.36 0.86 -2.39
C LEU A 210 14.25 1.83 -3.20
N LEU A 211 14.35 1.59 -4.50
CA LEU A 211 15.14 2.46 -5.38
C LEU A 211 14.43 3.80 -5.62
N SER A 212 15.22 4.85 -5.84
CA SER A 212 14.70 6.14 -6.30
C SER A 212 13.99 6.01 -7.65
N ALA A 213 13.07 6.91 -7.95
CA ALA A 213 12.34 6.90 -9.21
C ALA A 213 13.25 6.97 -10.44
N TYR A 214 14.44 7.58 -10.31
CA TYR A 214 15.42 7.59 -11.37
C TYR A 214 16.02 6.21 -11.67
N LEU A 215 16.15 5.36 -10.65
CA LEU A 215 16.73 4.02 -10.78
C LEU A 215 15.68 2.93 -11.07
N GLN A 216 14.42 3.12 -10.64
CA GLN A 216 13.37 2.14 -10.86
C GLN A 216 13.20 1.71 -12.33
N PRO A 217 13.23 2.60 -13.35
CA PRO A 217 13.18 2.19 -14.73
C PRO A 217 14.35 1.30 -15.17
N ARG A 218 15.50 1.38 -14.50
CA ARG A 218 16.71 0.60 -14.78
C ARG A 218 16.77 -0.70 -13.98
N GLN A 219 15.89 -0.89 -13.01
CA GLN A 219 15.88 -2.06 -12.15
C GLN A 219 15.65 -3.33 -12.98
N THR A 220 16.55 -4.31 -12.80
CA THR A 220 16.54 -5.60 -13.49
C THR A 220 16.11 -6.75 -12.59
N TYR A 221 15.85 -6.47 -11.33
CA TYR A 221 15.30 -7.39 -10.33
C TYR A 221 14.03 -6.77 -9.76
N GLY A 222 13.18 -7.57 -9.18
CA GLY A 222 11.95 -7.11 -8.55
C GLY A 222 10.90 -8.20 -8.52
N ASP A 223 9.89 -7.96 -7.74
CA ASP A 223 8.68 -8.78 -7.69
C ASP A 223 7.45 -7.97 -8.17
N ILE A 224 6.28 -8.58 -8.13
CA ILE A 224 5.05 -7.94 -8.57
C ILE A 224 4.77 -6.63 -7.81
N PRO A 225 4.94 -6.56 -6.48
CA PRO A 225 4.83 -5.31 -5.73
C PRO A 225 5.73 -4.18 -6.24
N ASP A 226 6.97 -4.48 -6.63
CA ASP A 226 7.92 -3.47 -7.15
C ASP A 226 7.44 -2.91 -8.50
N TYR A 227 6.98 -3.80 -9.40
CA TYR A 227 6.44 -3.38 -10.69
C TYR A 227 5.11 -2.62 -10.54
N ALA A 228 4.23 -3.05 -9.63
CA ALA A 228 2.98 -2.37 -9.36
C ALA A 228 3.22 -0.95 -8.81
N LEU A 229 4.20 -0.78 -7.92
CA LEU A 229 4.58 0.54 -7.41
C LEU A 229 5.08 1.46 -8.52
N THR A 230 6.01 0.97 -9.34
CA THR A 230 6.55 1.74 -10.47
C THR A 230 5.45 2.14 -11.44
N ALA A 231 4.50 1.24 -11.70
CA ALA A 231 3.34 1.53 -12.54
C ALA A 231 2.44 2.63 -11.95
N VAL A 232 2.12 2.57 -10.65
CA VAL A 232 1.32 3.63 -9.99
C VAL A 232 2.00 4.99 -10.11
N LEU A 233 3.30 5.07 -9.88
CA LEU A 233 4.04 6.32 -10.02
C LEU A 233 4.04 6.82 -11.48
N ALA A 234 4.23 5.93 -12.45
CA ALA A 234 4.18 6.27 -13.87
C ALA A 234 2.78 6.76 -14.29
N PHE A 235 1.70 6.10 -13.83
CA PHE A 235 0.33 6.55 -14.05
C PHE A 235 0.10 7.95 -13.49
N ARG A 236 0.46 8.19 -12.23
CA ARG A 236 0.32 9.51 -11.60
C ARG A 236 1.16 10.57 -12.31
N ALA A 237 2.37 10.24 -12.78
CA ALA A 237 3.19 11.12 -13.60
C ALA A 237 2.51 11.48 -14.93
N ALA A 238 1.78 10.54 -15.53
CA ALA A 238 0.98 10.75 -16.72
C ALA A 238 -0.35 11.49 -16.48
N GLY A 239 -0.75 11.69 -15.23
CA GLY A 239 -2.04 12.28 -14.85
C GLY A 239 -3.17 11.28 -14.76
N ILE A 240 -2.88 9.96 -14.73
CA ILE A 240 -3.87 8.91 -14.53
C ILE A 240 -3.95 8.62 -13.03
N PRO A 241 -5.14 8.78 -12.41
CA PRO A 241 -5.32 8.46 -11.00
C PRO A 241 -5.11 6.97 -10.74
N ALA A 242 -4.15 6.65 -9.90
CA ALA A 242 -3.76 5.26 -9.61
C ALA A 242 -3.40 5.07 -8.15
N ILE A 243 -3.63 3.86 -7.64
CA ILE A 243 -3.38 3.49 -6.26
C ILE A 243 -2.98 2.02 -6.17
N LEU A 244 -2.34 1.63 -5.06
CA LEU A 244 -2.03 0.23 -4.76
C LEU A 244 -3.11 -0.35 -3.84
N ASP A 245 -3.60 -1.53 -4.20
CA ASP A 245 -4.35 -2.39 -3.29
C ASP A 245 -3.49 -3.60 -2.90
N GLU A 246 -3.71 -4.15 -1.71
CA GLU A 246 -2.95 -5.28 -1.21
C GLU A 246 -3.80 -6.21 -0.36
N THR A 247 -3.46 -7.49 -0.36
CA THR A 247 -3.94 -8.47 0.63
C THR A 247 -2.79 -8.94 1.52
N PRO A 248 -2.98 -9.01 2.84
CA PRO A 248 -1.97 -9.54 3.73
C PRO A 248 -1.76 -11.05 3.57
N VAL A 249 -2.78 -11.77 3.12
CA VAL A 249 -2.76 -13.21 2.87
C VAL A 249 -3.55 -13.51 1.61
N GLY A 250 -2.92 -14.17 0.64
CA GLY A 250 -3.55 -14.58 -0.61
C GLY A 250 -4.54 -15.74 -0.43
N SER A 251 -5.40 -15.96 -1.43
CA SER A 251 -6.50 -16.94 -1.41
C SER A 251 -6.06 -18.39 -1.16
N ARG A 252 -4.82 -18.71 -1.45
CA ARG A 252 -4.25 -20.05 -1.26
C ARG A 252 -3.31 -20.13 -0.05
N PHE A 253 -3.55 -19.32 0.97
CA PHE A 253 -2.68 -19.17 2.13
C PHE A 253 -1.24 -18.78 1.75
N THR A 254 -1.10 -18.07 0.62
CA THR A 254 0.17 -17.54 0.15
C THR A 254 0.55 -16.27 0.91
N ALA A 255 1.75 -15.79 0.68
CA ALA A 255 2.20 -14.50 1.20
C ALA A 255 1.33 -13.33 0.67
N SER A 256 1.56 -12.13 1.22
CA SER A 256 0.90 -10.90 0.77
C SER A 256 1.09 -10.66 -0.73
N ALA A 257 0.09 -10.08 -1.36
CA ALA A 257 0.13 -9.62 -2.74
C ALA A 257 -0.24 -8.15 -2.82
N LYS A 258 0.32 -7.45 -3.82
CA LYS A 258 0.00 -6.05 -4.14
C LYS A 258 -0.25 -5.92 -5.63
N TRP A 259 -1.18 -5.05 -5.99
CA TRP A 259 -1.51 -4.73 -7.39
C TRP A 259 -1.91 -3.27 -7.50
N PHE A 260 -1.94 -2.74 -8.70
CA PHE A 260 -2.43 -1.39 -8.93
C PHE A 260 -3.88 -1.38 -9.40
N VAL A 261 -4.56 -0.30 -9.09
CA VAL A 261 -5.90 0.05 -9.54
C VAL A 261 -5.84 1.45 -10.13
N ILE A 262 -6.48 1.67 -11.27
CA ILE A 262 -6.61 2.99 -11.90
C ILE A 262 -8.08 3.41 -11.93
N LEU A 263 -8.32 4.71 -11.95
CA LEU A 263 -9.62 5.24 -12.34
C LEU A 263 -9.62 5.49 -13.85
N SER A 264 -10.55 4.87 -14.55
CA SER A 264 -10.73 5.08 -15.98
C SER A 264 -11.54 6.34 -16.25
N ASP A 265 -11.47 6.85 -17.49
CA ASP A 265 -12.30 7.97 -17.98
C ASP A 265 -13.81 7.64 -18.05
N ARG A 266 -14.20 6.41 -17.72
CA ARG A 266 -15.60 6.01 -17.49
C ARG A 266 -16.04 6.15 -16.03
N GLY A 267 -15.18 6.66 -15.15
CA GLY A 267 -15.44 6.75 -13.71
C GLY A 267 -15.46 5.41 -12.99
N THR A 268 -14.92 4.35 -13.60
CA THR A 268 -14.83 3.01 -13.02
C THR A 268 -13.42 2.69 -12.57
N GLU A 269 -13.30 1.93 -11.48
CA GLU A 269 -12.01 1.40 -11.03
C GLU A 269 -11.65 0.19 -11.90
N GLU A 270 -10.51 0.27 -12.59
CA GLU A 270 -9.99 -0.80 -13.44
C GLU A 270 -8.79 -1.46 -12.77
N ARG A 271 -8.82 -2.78 -12.68
CA ARG A 271 -7.70 -3.58 -12.14
C ARG A 271 -6.88 -4.13 -13.30
N SER A 272 -5.56 -4.17 -13.13
CA SER A 272 -4.68 -4.86 -14.07
C SER A 272 -3.80 -5.92 -13.40
N GLU A 273 -4.25 -6.44 -12.29
CA GLU A 273 -3.64 -7.52 -11.54
C GLU A 273 -3.47 -8.80 -12.36
N TRP A 274 -4.48 -9.13 -13.15
CA TRP A 274 -4.59 -10.41 -13.87
C TRP A 274 -3.44 -10.67 -14.82
N ASP A 275 -3.00 -9.66 -15.51
CA ASP A 275 -2.02 -9.83 -16.57
C ASP A 275 -0.61 -10.04 -16.01
N LEU A 276 -0.27 -9.40 -14.89
CA LEU A 276 0.97 -9.64 -14.19
C LEU A 276 0.98 -11.04 -13.53
N ALA A 277 -0.13 -11.43 -12.89
CA ALA A 277 -0.24 -12.72 -12.22
C ALA A 277 -0.33 -13.90 -13.19
N THR A 278 -1.02 -13.75 -14.31
CA THR A 278 -1.18 -14.80 -15.33
C THR A 278 0.15 -15.16 -15.99
N MET A 279 1.02 -14.18 -16.21
CA MET A 279 2.30 -14.38 -16.87
C MET A 279 3.35 -15.07 -15.99
N ILE A 280 3.22 -15.04 -14.68
CA ILE A 280 4.18 -15.60 -13.73
C ILE A 280 3.88 -17.09 -13.42
N GLY A 281 2.86 -17.68 -14.03
CA GLY A 281 2.52 -19.09 -13.84
C GLY A 281 2.03 -19.45 -12.44
N GLY A 282 1.82 -18.47 -11.58
CA GLY A 282 1.51 -18.63 -10.15
C GLY A 282 0.04 -18.51 -9.80
N GLY A 283 -0.83 -18.28 -10.75
CA GLY A 283 -2.29 -18.22 -10.58
C GLY A 283 -2.74 -17.66 -9.25
N PHE A 284 -3.19 -16.46 -9.26
CA PHE A 284 -4.30 -15.99 -8.48
C PHE A 284 -4.15 -15.83 -6.98
N PHE A 285 -3.82 -14.66 -6.63
CA PHE A 285 -3.91 -14.19 -5.25
C PHE A 285 -5.37 -13.97 -4.79
N LEU A 286 -6.33 -13.90 -5.74
CA LEU A 286 -7.73 -13.53 -5.47
C LEU A 286 -8.75 -14.47 -6.12
N ASN A 287 -8.68 -15.75 -5.84
CA ASN A 287 -9.72 -16.71 -6.29
C ASN A 287 -11.03 -16.51 -5.49
N ASP A 288 -11.71 -15.40 -5.71
CA ASP A 288 -13.01 -15.03 -5.12
C ASP A 288 -13.06 -15.03 -3.59
N ARG A 289 -11.92 -15.14 -2.91
CA ARG A 289 -11.81 -15.14 -1.45
C ARG A 289 -10.47 -14.63 -0.95
N GLY A 290 -10.50 -14.03 0.22
CA GLY A 290 -9.33 -13.57 0.96
C GLY A 290 -9.77 -12.96 2.27
N PRO A 291 -8.89 -12.88 3.28
CA PRO A 291 -9.28 -12.38 4.60
C PRO A 291 -9.57 -10.89 4.59
N LYS A 292 -8.74 -10.12 3.88
CA LYS A 292 -8.80 -8.66 3.79
C LYS A 292 -8.14 -8.17 2.51
N VAL A 293 -8.65 -7.05 1.98
CA VAL A 293 -7.96 -6.22 1.00
C VAL A 293 -7.91 -4.79 1.52
N TYR A 294 -6.72 -4.22 1.46
CA TYR A 294 -6.46 -2.85 1.88
C TYR A 294 -5.97 -2.01 0.71
N ARG A 295 -6.55 -0.82 0.58
CA ARG A 295 -6.09 0.22 -0.33
C ARG A 295 -5.05 1.08 0.37
N ASN A 296 -3.90 1.29 -0.26
CA ASN A 296 -2.84 2.17 0.25
C ASN A 296 -3.22 3.62 0.01
N THR A 297 -3.97 4.23 0.93
CA THR A 297 -4.34 5.64 0.88
C THR A 297 -3.23 6.51 1.47
N TYR A 298 -3.16 7.76 1.00
CA TYR A 298 -2.32 8.77 1.66
C TYR A 298 -2.98 9.27 2.94
N ALA A 299 -4.31 9.35 2.96
CA ALA A 299 -5.05 9.74 4.15
C ALA A 299 -4.90 8.73 5.29
N ILE A 300 -4.79 9.25 6.51
CA ILE A 300 -4.78 8.47 7.74
C ILE A 300 -6.17 7.85 7.95
N ASP A 301 -6.23 6.54 8.09
CA ASP A 301 -7.43 5.84 8.54
C ASP A 301 -7.70 6.12 10.02
N LYS A 302 -8.86 6.70 10.32
CA LYS A 302 -9.24 7.14 11.68
C LYS A 302 -9.32 5.97 12.67
N ARG A 303 -9.75 4.76 12.23
CA ARG A 303 -9.83 3.56 13.04
C ARG A 303 -8.43 3.09 13.46
N ARG A 304 -7.48 3.10 12.52
CA ARG A 304 -6.07 2.75 12.75
C ARG A 304 -5.35 3.79 13.61
N TRP A 305 -5.63 5.06 13.40
CA TRP A 305 -5.13 6.15 14.25
C TRP A 305 -5.60 6.01 15.70
N GLU A 306 -6.89 5.71 15.91
CA GLU A 306 -7.43 5.46 17.26
C GLU A 306 -6.76 4.25 17.91
N TYR A 307 -6.55 3.16 17.15
CA TYR A 307 -5.85 1.97 17.60
C TYR A 307 -4.44 2.29 18.09
N HIS A 308 -3.63 2.95 17.27
CA HIS A 308 -2.25 3.32 17.63
C HIS A 308 -2.15 4.15 18.92
N ARG A 309 -3.16 4.97 19.19
CA ARG A 309 -3.19 5.81 20.39
C ARG A 309 -3.68 5.11 21.65
N LYS A 310 -4.47 4.04 21.51
CA LYS A 310 -5.23 3.46 22.65
C LYS A 310 -4.95 2.00 22.92
N ALA A 311 -4.42 1.25 21.95
CA ALA A 311 -4.09 -0.15 22.13
C ALA A 311 -2.91 -0.31 23.10
N LYS A 312 -2.95 -1.33 23.94
CA LYS A 312 -1.84 -1.70 24.83
C LYS A 312 -0.82 -2.61 24.15
N TYR A 313 -1.28 -3.46 23.25
CA TYR A 313 -0.43 -4.24 22.37
C TYR A 313 -0.34 -3.53 21.03
N HIS A 314 0.86 -3.13 20.63
CA HIS A 314 1.09 -2.38 19.40
C HIS A 314 1.53 -3.31 18.27
N TYR A 315 0.56 -3.82 17.49
CA TYR A 315 0.87 -4.44 16.21
C TYR A 315 1.09 -3.33 15.16
N PRO A 316 2.11 -3.44 14.30
CA PRO A 316 2.49 -2.37 13.37
C PRO A 316 1.54 -2.29 12.15
N PHE A 317 0.29 -1.90 12.39
CA PHE A 317 -0.63 -1.61 11.30
C PHE A 317 -0.29 -0.26 10.67
N ASP A 318 -0.12 -0.24 9.36
CA ASP A 318 0.08 1.01 8.61
C ASP A 318 -1.15 1.91 8.73
N LEU A 319 -0.94 3.21 8.92
CA LEU A 319 -2.01 4.17 9.12
C LEU A 319 -2.77 4.49 7.83
N GLY A 320 -2.10 4.47 6.67
CA GLY A 320 -2.69 4.73 5.36
C GLY A 320 -3.28 3.48 4.70
N LYS A 321 -4.10 2.70 5.40
CA LYS A 321 -4.72 1.47 4.87
C LYS A 321 -6.24 1.50 5.04
N LYS A 322 -6.95 1.79 3.97
CA LYS A 322 -8.41 1.72 3.93
C LYS A 322 -8.86 0.30 3.58
N ASP A 323 -9.78 -0.26 4.38
CA ASP A 323 -10.41 -1.54 4.06
C ASP A 323 -11.32 -1.41 2.83
N VAL A 324 -11.06 -2.22 1.82
CA VAL A 324 -11.84 -2.32 0.57
C VAL A 324 -12.18 -3.78 0.25
N THR A 325 -12.23 -4.64 1.25
CA THR A 325 -12.46 -6.08 1.11
C THR A 325 -13.77 -6.38 0.39
N ASP A 326 -14.81 -5.62 0.67
CA ASP A 326 -16.15 -5.74 0.06
C ASP A 326 -16.18 -5.44 -1.45
N LYS A 327 -15.17 -4.74 -1.99
CA LYS A 327 -14.99 -4.54 -3.43
C LYS A 327 -14.47 -5.78 -4.15
N TYR A 328 -13.91 -6.73 -3.43
CA TYR A 328 -13.23 -7.89 -3.98
C TYR A 328 -13.91 -9.21 -3.63
N PHE A 329 -14.46 -9.32 -2.42
CA PHE A 329 -14.96 -10.57 -1.87
C PHE A 329 -16.33 -10.43 -1.22
N LEU A 330 -17.00 -11.55 -1.07
CA LEU A 330 -18.14 -11.63 -0.16
C LEU A 330 -17.63 -11.48 1.27
N VAL A 331 -18.22 -10.57 2.02
CA VAL A 331 -17.81 -10.24 3.39
C VAL A 331 -18.93 -10.47 4.40
N SER A 332 -18.54 -10.55 5.67
CA SER A 332 -19.46 -10.53 6.81
C SER A 332 -18.81 -9.85 8.00
N ASP A 333 -19.62 -9.16 8.78
CA ASP A 333 -19.22 -8.73 10.11
C ASP A 333 -19.26 -9.93 11.07
N LEU A 334 -18.21 -10.05 11.88
CA LEU A 334 -18.10 -11.12 12.87
C LEU A 334 -18.43 -10.57 14.26
N LYS A 335 -19.24 -11.32 14.98
CA LYS A 335 -19.56 -11.08 16.39
C LYS A 335 -19.48 -12.40 17.15
N LEU A 336 -18.32 -12.69 17.72
CA LEU A 336 -18.02 -13.96 18.39
C LEU A 336 -18.07 -13.81 19.92
N PRO A 337 -18.82 -14.67 20.64
CA PRO A 337 -18.83 -14.61 22.09
C PRO A 337 -17.44 -14.99 22.65
N ILE A 338 -16.97 -14.24 23.63
CA ILE A 338 -15.72 -14.56 24.34
C ILE A 338 -16.06 -15.24 25.66
N ASP A 339 -15.47 -16.42 25.89
CA ASP A 339 -15.59 -17.09 27.18
C ASP A 339 -15.25 -16.18 28.36
N ARG A 340 -16.03 -16.26 29.43
CA ARG A 340 -15.89 -15.37 30.59
C ARG A 340 -14.54 -15.53 31.29
N GLN A 341 -13.96 -16.72 31.32
CA GLN A 341 -12.65 -16.98 31.97
C GLN A 341 -11.52 -16.40 31.09
N ILE A 342 -11.62 -16.57 29.77
CA ILE A 342 -10.66 -15.98 28.81
C ILE A 342 -10.74 -14.46 28.89
N ARG A 343 -11.96 -13.88 28.84
CA ARG A 343 -12.16 -12.45 28.90
C ARG A 343 -11.55 -11.77 30.13
N ARG A 344 -11.54 -12.48 31.30
CA ARG A 344 -10.90 -11.97 32.54
C ARG A 344 -9.38 -11.87 32.44
N LYS A 345 -8.75 -12.64 31.56
CA LYS A 345 -7.30 -12.58 31.32
C LYS A 345 -6.89 -11.43 30.43
N LEU A 346 -7.78 -10.96 29.56
CA LEU A 346 -7.48 -9.92 28.58
C LEU A 346 -7.26 -8.56 29.25
N LYS A 347 -6.19 -7.87 28.82
CA LYS A 347 -5.76 -6.57 29.36
C LYS A 347 -5.99 -5.42 28.38
N ASP A 348 -6.46 -5.71 27.17
CA ASP A 348 -6.81 -4.73 26.16
C ASP A 348 -8.26 -4.94 25.69
N ARG A 349 -8.89 -3.88 25.22
CA ARG A 349 -10.17 -3.95 24.53
C ARG A 349 -10.01 -4.26 23.03
N TYR A 350 -8.81 -4.06 22.50
CA TYR A 350 -8.47 -4.45 21.13
C TYR A 350 -8.15 -5.93 21.08
N ILE A 351 -8.59 -6.55 20.02
CA ILE A 351 -8.41 -7.96 19.70
C ILE A 351 -7.95 -8.08 18.26
N TYR A 352 -7.37 -9.19 17.92
CA TYR A 352 -6.73 -9.40 16.63
C TYR A 352 -7.34 -10.62 15.95
N ILE A 353 -7.50 -10.55 14.64
CA ILE A 353 -7.88 -11.69 13.83
C ILE A 353 -6.74 -12.03 12.88
N ALA A 354 -6.38 -13.30 12.86
CA ALA A 354 -5.33 -13.84 12.03
C ALA A 354 -5.90 -14.82 11.00
N SER A 355 -5.24 -14.94 9.88
CA SER A 355 -5.51 -15.97 8.86
C SER A 355 -4.25 -16.80 8.64
N ALA A 356 -4.43 -18.04 8.19
CA ALA A 356 -3.32 -18.96 7.99
C ALA A 356 -2.46 -18.59 6.78
N VAL A 357 -1.15 -18.72 6.90
CA VAL A 357 -0.16 -18.59 5.83
C VAL A 357 0.61 -19.90 5.74
N ARG A 358 0.70 -20.43 4.53
CA ARG A 358 1.42 -21.66 4.25
C ARG A 358 2.94 -21.46 4.36
N ASP A 359 3.64 -22.52 4.69
CA ASP A 359 5.11 -22.59 4.64
C ASP A 359 5.85 -21.63 5.59
N GLN A 360 5.23 -21.28 6.75
CA GLN A 360 5.85 -20.53 7.83
C GLN A 360 5.83 -21.35 9.14
N GLU A 361 6.83 -21.17 10.00
CA GLU A 361 6.86 -21.78 11.35
C GLU A 361 5.64 -21.38 12.18
N ASN A 362 5.25 -20.10 12.08
CA ASN A 362 3.99 -19.61 12.61
C ASN A 362 3.01 -19.41 11.45
N PRO A 363 2.03 -20.29 11.28
CA PRO A 363 1.08 -20.18 10.17
C PRO A 363 0.11 -19.01 10.31
N TRP A 364 0.04 -18.34 11.46
CA TRP A 364 -0.93 -17.29 11.73
C TRP A 364 -0.37 -15.90 11.49
N ARG A 365 -0.92 -15.19 10.50
CA ARG A 365 -0.64 -13.79 10.23
C ARG A 365 -1.84 -12.93 10.64
N ILE A 366 -1.61 -11.95 11.52
CA ILE A 366 -2.63 -10.97 11.88
C ILE A 366 -3.01 -10.18 10.62
N VAL A 367 -4.30 -10.18 10.30
CA VAL A 367 -4.83 -9.50 9.11
C VAL A 367 -5.64 -8.26 9.46
N ASP A 368 -6.24 -8.20 10.66
CA ASP A 368 -6.97 -7.04 11.13
C ASP A 368 -7.07 -7.03 12.67
N PHE A 369 -7.60 -5.95 13.21
CA PHE A 369 -7.96 -5.82 14.61
C PHE A 369 -9.44 -5.46 14.75
N GLY A 370 -10.00 -5.81 15.89
CA GLY A 370 -11.37 -5.50 16.29
C GLY A 370 -11.42 -4.98 17.71
N LYS A 371 -12.62 -4.91 18.25
CA LYS A 371 -12.86 -4.46 19.65
C LYS A 371 -13.73 -5.47 20.39
N ILE A 372 -13.55 -5.55 21.70
CA ILE A 372 -14.48 -6.25 22.60
C ILE A 372 -15.65 -5.30 22.86
N ILE A 373 -16.84 -5.70 22.41
CA ILE A 373 -18.10 -4.96 22.61
C ILE A 373 -19.10 -5.90 23.26
N ASN A 374 -19.58 -5.56 24.45
CA ASN A 374 -20.56 -6.34 25.21
C ASN A 374 -20.19 -7.83 25.35
N GLY A 375 -18.89 -8.11 25.57
CA GLY A 375 -18.39 -9.48 25.75
C GLY A 375 -18.20 -10.29 24.48
N HIS A 376 -18.30 -9.66 23.32
CA HIS A 376 -18.07 -10.27 22.03
C HIS A 376 -16.83 -9.67 21.34
N ALA A 377 -16.12 -10.50 20.61
CA ALA A 377 -15.12 -10.10 19.64
C ALA A 377 -15.82 -9.62 18.38
N CYS A 378 -15.64 -8.34 18.01
CA CYS A 378 -16.30 -7.74 16.85
C CYS A 378 -15.27 -7.32 15.81
N PHE A 379 -15.49 -7.77 14.56
CA PHE A 379 -14.69 -7.42 13.39
C PHE A 379 -15.63 -7.08 12.23
N GLU A 380 -15.19 -6.18 11.36
CA GLU A 380 -15.98 -5.69 10.22
C GLU A 380 -15.41 -6.23 8.91
N ASN A 381 -16.25 -6.42 7.90
CA ASN A 381 -15.86 -6.76 6.51
C ASN A 381 -14.91 -7.97 6.40
N MET A 382 -15.13 -9.03 7.15
CA MET A 382 -14.29 -10.23 7.06
C MET A 382 -14.66 -11.07 5.85
N GLY A 383 -13.65 -11.42 5.02
CA GLY A 383 -13.85 -12.25 3.84
C GLY A 383 -14.37 -13.65 4.20
N ARG A 384 -15.31 -14.16 3.40
CA ARG A 384 -15.89 -15.51 3.59
C ARG A 384 -14.99 -16.58 2.98
N GLU A 385 -15.22 -17.84 3.36
CA GLU A 385 -14.48 -19.03 2.93
C GLU A 385 -12.98 -18.97 3.30
N VAL A 386 -12.69 -18.35 4.43
CA VAL A 386 -11.34 -18.13 4.96
C VAL A 386 -11.23 -18.71 6.36
N LEU A 387 -10.07 -19.30 6.65
CA LEU A 387 -9.72 -19.81 7.96
C LEU A 387 -9.17 -18.68 8.84
N TYR A 388 -9.75 -18.53 10.01
CA TYR A 388 -9.42 -17.49 10.98
C TYR A 388 -9.06 -18.04 12.36
N LEU A 389 -8.29 -17.25 13.11
CA LEU A 389 -8.04 -17.41 14.54
C LEU A 389 -8.15 -16.04 15.20
N VAL A 390 -8.87 -15.93 16.32
CA VAL A 390 -8.94 -14.70 17.09
C VAL A 390 -7.97 -14.74 18.26
N LEU A 391 -7.24 -13.65 18.44
CA LEU A 391 -6.20 -13.45 19.46
C LEU A 391 -6.53 -12.27 20.34
N GLY A 392 -6.17 -12.33 21.61
CA GLY A 392 -6.29 -11.23 22.56
C GLY A 392 -5.02 -11.07 23.39
N TYR A 393 -4.77 -9.85 23.88
CA TYR A 393 -3.58 -9.52 24.68
C TYR A 393 -3.84 -9.77 26.18
N ASP A 394 -3.04 -10.61 26.81
CA ASP A 394 -3.16 -10.95 28.24
C ASP A 394 -2.32 -10.08 29.18
N GLY A 395 -1.53 -9.18 28.62
CA GLY A 395 -0.61 -8.30 29.33
C GLY A 395 0.87 -8.63 29.08
N GLU A 396 1.16 -9.81 28.56
CA GLU A 396 2.51 -10.27 28.21
C GLU A 396 2.60 -10.65 26.73
N LYS A 397 1.60 -11.38 26.22
CA LYS A 397 1.58 -11.90 24.85
C LYS A 397 0.17 -11.97 24.28
N LEU A 398 0.08 -12.24 22.99
CA LEU A 398 -1.17 -12.63 22.35
C LEU A 398 -1.48 -14.09 22.65
N ILE A 399 -2.71 -14.33 23.10
CA ILE A 399 -3.24 -15.67 23.35
C ILE A 399 -4.46 -15.92 22.47
N PRO A 400 -4.68 -17.17 22.00
CA PRO A 400 -5.91 -17.55 21.32
C PRO A 400 -7.13 -17.34 22.24
N ILE A 401 -8.20 -16.76 21.69
CA ILE A 401 -9.48 -16.56 22.39
C ILE A 401 -10.61 -17.35 21.76
N THR A 402 -10.37 -17.95 20.60
CA THR A 402 -11.25 -18.93 19.94
C THR A 402 -10.43 -20.13 19.52
N GLU A 403 -11.08 -21.26 19.23
CA GLU A 403 -10.52 -22.24 18.32
C GLU A 403 -10.47 -21.65 16.91
N PRO A 404 -9.58 -22.14 16.04
CA PRO A 404 -9.63 -21.77 14.62
C PRO A 404 -10.99 -22.09 14.01
N PHE A 405 -11.42 -21.28 13.06
CA PHE A 405 -12.72 -21.45 12.40
C PHE A 405 -12.71 -20.99 10.95
N ILE A 406 -13.59 -21.56 10.16
CA ILE A 406 -13.89 -21.13 8.80
C ILE A 406 -15.17 -20.28 8.84
N LEU A 407 -15.11 -19.11 8.25
CA LEU A 407 -16.29 -18.30 7.96
C LEU A 407 -16.83 -18.74 6.59
N ASN A 408 -17.88 -19.55 6.59
CA ASN A 408 -18.45 -20.13 5.38
C ASN A 408 -19.14 -19.11 4.48
N LYS A 409 -19.44 -19.49 3.24
CA LYS A 409 -20.14 -18.66 2.25
C LYS A 409 -21.52 -18.21 2.71
N ASP A 410 -22.23 -19.05 3.46
CA ASP A 410 -23.55 -18.79 4.05
C ASP A 410 -23.50 -18.03 5.38
N GLN A 411 -22.31 -17.53 5.79
CA GLN A 411 -22.04 -16.81 7.03
C GLN A 411 -22.02 -17.69 8.29
N THR A 412 -22.17 -19.00 8.17
CA THR A 412 -22.00 -19.92 9.30
C THR A 412 -20.53 -20.04 9.68
N ILE A 413 -20.28 -20.41 10.94
CA ILE A 413 -18.94 -20.60 11.48
C ILE A 413 -18.74 -22.08 11.76
N GLU A 414 -17.70 -22.65 11.14
CA GLU A 414 -17.27 -24.03 11.34
C GLU A 414 -15.95 -24.02 12.11
N TYR A 415 -15.96 -24.48 13.37
CA TYR A 415 -14.75 -24.59 14.18
C TYR A 415 -13.90 -25.79 13.75
N VAL A 416 -12.59 -25.57 13.71
CA VAL A 416 -11.60 -26.55 13.32
C VAL A 416 -10.68 -26.82 14.49
N ARG A 417 -10.36 -28.07 14.75
CA ARG A 417 -9.47 -28.41 15.86
C ARG A 417 -8.04 -27.96 15.53
N SER A 418 -7.37 -27.36 16.52
CA SER A 418 -6.01 -26.84 16.33
C SER A 418 -4.98 -27.91 15.96
N ASP A 419 -5.18 -29.16 16.39
CA ASP A 419 -4.35 -30.31 16.06
C ASP A 419 -4.59 -30.86 14.63
N GLU A 420 -5.65 -30.41 13.96
CA GLU A 420 -5.97 -30.75 12.57
C GLU A 420 -5.38 -29.75 11.57
N ILE A 421 -4.72 -28.67 12.04
CA ILE A 421 -4.15 -27.61 11.20
C ILE A 421 -2.67 -27.92 10.92
N ASP A 422 -2.44 -28.82 10.01
CA ASP A 422 -1.13 -29.06 9.43
C ASP A 422 -1.07 -28.63 7.95
N LYS A 423 0.08 -28.81 7.33
CA LYS A 423 0.30 -28.46 5.91
C LYS A 423 -0.66 -29.20 4.97
N ASP A 424 -0.93 -30.48 5.27
CA ASP A 424 -1.80 -31.32 4.46
C ASP A 424 -3.27 -30.94 4.62
N ALA A 425 -3.69 -30.51 5.82
CA ALA A 425 -5.02 -29.98 6.08
C ALA A 425 -5.23 -28.64 5.34
N LEU A 426 -4.25 -27.73 5.37
CA LEU A 426 -4.30 -26.48 4.61
C LEU A 426 -4.42 -26.74 3.10
N ASP A 427 -3.73 -27.76 2.57
CA ASP A 427 -3.84 -28.17 1.16
C ASP A 427 -5.21 -28.80 0.84
N LYS A 428 -5.78 -29.60 1.73
CA LYS A 428 -7.13 -30.16 1.57
C LYS A 428 -8.20 -29.08 1.57
N TRP A 429 -8.09 -28.08 2.45
CA TRP A 429 -9.05 -26.97 2.48
C TRP A 429 -8.94 -26.08 1.25
N LYS A 430 -7.75 -25.87 0.72
CA LYS A 430 -7.53 -25.21 -0.56
C LYS A 430 -8.31 -25.89 -1.69
N ASN A 431 -8.34 -27.24 -1.69
CA ASN A 431 -8.98 -28.03 -2.75
C ASN A 431 -10.51 -28.17 -2.53
N LYS A 432 -10.98 -28.18 -1.28
CA LYS A 432 -12.42 -28.27 -0.95
C LYS A 432 -13.22 -27.06 -1.41
N ALA A 433 -12.59 -25.91 -1.56
CA ALA A 433 -13.23 -24.68 -2.03
C ALA A 433 -13.15 -24.48 -3.55
N LEU A 434 -12.64 -25.47 -4.29
CA LEU A 434 -12.59 -25.49 -5.77
C LEU A 434 -13.66 -26.42 -6.37
N LEU A 435 -14.47 -27.08 -5.53
CA LEU A 435 -15.65 -27.87 -5.92
C LEU A 435 -16.93 -27.11 -5.57
#